data_f09f991002dff4841c41dcd279f02dab
#
_entry.id   f09f991002dff4841c41dcd279f02dab
#
_cell.length_a   1.000
_cell.length_b   1.000
_cell.length_c   1.000
_cell.angle_alpha   90.00
_cell.angle_beta   90.00
_cell.angle_gamma   90.00
#
_symmetry.space_group_name_H-M   'P 1'
#
loop_
_entity.id
_entity.type
_entity.pdbx_description
1 polymer ?
#
loop_
_entity_poly.entity_id
_entity_poly.type
_entity_poly.pdbx_seq_one_letter_code
_entity_poly.pdbx_strand_id
1 'polypeptide(L)'
;MQLFITVVSLCMIVTAQSLLLRHSPRRATSIFMSSSSGAAVALSKNNLVIIIAGPTGVGKSDVAAKICAKHQGMIVSADSVQAYRGVQIGANKPTLAERAETPHLLVDMVDASEQYNAADWRRDALSCMELLLNKNPVCIEQGNCNPKLDQLNKDIADARHLKGYDAEARLRPVVVGGTMMYLQWLVHGRPDATRPTEQAIQKAQEDIERFQGQEADGWEKAIEYVSSLNPIFEDRVQTLSGRDWYRLRRTMEIAYSVLDQDDPTLLESLYSGERQGGLESFGYDVRCFFLCPSDRMKHTAVVDQRCEEMILRGLLQETTDLKVSNNLPDMATKAIGYRQALEYLQRSDAKTGDADAFDAFLNDFSTATRRYAKKQMQWFRKDGTFAFVPVLLKSSKADRVDATAKMIHDMCQLSRQDYEEALLPEDAAGNVPVSYQARLANNEQGKKMKLYQFKRYKLEKGSKEFESMLEQADECMVRLKEHQEQKTAPAEKRPRLL
;
A
#
# COMPACT_ATOMS: atom_id res chain seq x y z
N MET A 1 -21.02 13.32 -57.27
CA MET A 1 -20.32 12.17 -56.67
C MET A 1 -18.85 12.47 -56.33
N GLN A 2 -18.15 13.35 -57.05
CA GLN A 2 -16.78 13.76 -56.75
C GLN A 2 -16.64 14.74 -55.56
N LEU A 3 -17.64 15.55 -55.26
CA LEU A 3 -17.61 16.50 -54.14
C LEU A 3 -17.78 15.82 -52.77
N PHE A 4 -18.42 14.65 -52.72
CA PHE A 4 -18.65 13.90 -51.49
C PHE A 4 -17.40 13.13 -51.01
N ILE A 5 -16.55 12.71 -51.96
CA ILE A 5 -15.31 11.99 -51.67
C ILE A 5 -14.24 12.95 -51.09
N THR A 6 -14.21 14.21 -51.54
CA THR A 6 -13.25 15.22 -51.07
C THR A 6 -13.56 15.69 -49.64
N VAL A 7 -14.82 15.80 -49.25
CA VAL A 7 -15.21 16.21 -47.90
C VAL A 7 -14.95 15.10 -46.88
N VAL A 8 -15.15 13.83 -47.26
CA VAL A 8 -14.87 12.69 -46.36
C VAL A 8 -13.35 12.50 -46.16
N SER A 9 -12.53 12.73 -47.21
CA SER A 9 -11.07 12.69 -47.08
C SER A 9 -10.52 13.85 -46.22
N LEU A 10 -11.10 15.05 -46.31
CA LEU A 10 -10.67 16.18 -45.48
C LEU A 10 -11.07 16.00 -43.99
N CYS A 11 -12.25 15.42 -43.71
CA CYS A 11 -12.65 15.09 -42.35
C CYS A 11 -11.77 13.99 -41.72
N MET A 12 -11.30 13.00 -42.48
CA MET A 12 -10.39 11.97 -41.93
C MET A 12 -8.99 12.51 -41.66
N ILE A 13 -8.51 13.49 -42.44
CA ILE A 13 -7.20 14.13 -42.22
C ILE A 13 -7.23 15.02 -40.99
N VAL A 14 -8.33 15.76 -40.74
CA VAL A 14 -8.47 16.61 -39.56
C VAL A 14 -8.66 15.78 -38.28
N THR A 15 -9.35 14.64 -38.35
CA THR A 15 -9.46 13.71 -37.21
C THR A 15 -8.17 12.95 -36.92
N ALA A 16 -7.36 12.64 -37.94
CA ALA A 16 -6.05 12.01 -37.73
C ALA A 16 -5.03 12.99 -37.16
N GLN A 17 -5.05 14.26 -37.53
CA GLN A 17 -4.18 15.28 -36.92
C GLN A 17 -4.59 15.66 -35.47
N SER A 18 -5.86 15.65 -35.12
CA SER A 18 -6.30 15.88 -33.74
C SER A 18 -6.04 14.67 -32.83
N LEU A 19 -5.92 13.46 -33.36
CA LEU A 19 -5.51 12.27 -32.61
C LEU A 19 -3.98 12.20 -32.43
N LEU A 20 -3.20 12.72 -33.35
CA LEU A 20 -1.73 12.80 -33.24
C LEU A 20 -1.27 13.92 -32.30
N LEU A 21 -2.07 14.96 -32.08
CA LEU A 21 -1.78 16.04 -31.13
C LEU A 21 -2.17 15.72 -29.67
N ARG A 22 -2.88 14.62 -29.42
CA ARG A 22 -3.23 14.17 -28.05
C ARG A 22 -2.28 13.11 -27.47
N HIS A 23 -1.28 12.66 -28.19
CA HIS A 23 -0.26 11.70 -27.74
C HIS A 23 1.16 12.20 -28.04
N SER A 24 1.40 13.50 -27.88
CA SER A 24 2.74 13.98 -27.62
C SER A 24 3.10 13.50 -26.20
N PRO A 25 4.14 12.68 -25.99
CA PRO A 25 4.69 12.52 -24.67
C PRO A 25 5.12 13.92 -24.25
N ARG A 26 4.45 14.49 -23.24
CA ARG A 26 5.03 15.63 -22.53
C ARG A 26 6.44 15.18 -22.20
N ARG A 27 7.40 15.80 -22.84
CA ARG A 27 8.81 15.68 -22.50
C ARG A 27 8.86 15.79 -20.97
N ALA A 28 9.27 14.70 -20.33
CA ALA A 28 9.88 14.76 -19.01
C ALA A 28 11.24 15.48 -19.19
N THR A 29 11.16 16.72 -19.64
CA THR A 29 12.29 17.64 -19.68
C THR A 29 12.14 18.51 -18.46
N SER A 30 13.12 18.37 -17.57
CA SER A 30 13.42 19.31 -16.51
C SER A 30 12.39 19.48 -15.38
N ILE A 31 12.16 18.44 -14.59
CA ILE A 31 11.80 18.65 -13.17
C ILE A 31 13.08 18.56 -12.30
N PHE A 32 14.23 18.75 -12.88
CA PHE A 32 15.51 18.74 -12.15
C PHE A 32 16.27 20.07 -12.24
N MET A 33 15.59 21.19 -12.48
CA MET A 33 16.20 22.51 -12.28
C MET A 33 15.15 23.52 -11.82
N SER A 34 14.77 23.47 -10.55
CA SER A 34 14.46 24.67 -9.81
C SER A 34 15.66 24.96 -8.92
N SER A 35 16.42 25.93 -9.30
CA SER A 35 17.53 26.48 -8.57
C SER A 35 17.07 27.10 -7.25
N SER A 36 17.06 26.32 -6.20
CA SER A 36 17.38 26.85 -4.89
C SER A 36 18.87 26.54 -4.68
N SER A 37 19.66 27.55 -4.34
CA SER A 37 21.08 27.51 -4.05
C SER A 37 21.37 26.74 -2.75
N GLY A 38 21.07 25.45 -2.74
CA GLY A 38 21.52 24.48 -1.77
C GLY A 38 22.61 23.62 -2.43
N ALA A 39 23.78 23.55 -1.83
CA ALA A 39 24.86 22.68 -2.30
C ALA A 39 24.31 21.29 -2.62
N ALA A 40 24.50 20.81 -3.85
CA ALA A 40 24.10 19.49 -4.27
C ALA A 40 24.74 18.47 -3.31
N VAL A 41 23.90 17.83 -2.48
CA VAL A 41 24.36 16.80 -1.56
C VAL A 41 24.79 15.61 -2.42
N ALA A 42 26.09 15.33 -2.44
CA ALA A 42 26.63 14.20 -3.18
C ALA A 42 26.05 12.91 -2.63
N LEU A 43 25.24 12.20 -3.46
CA LEU A 43 24.64 10.92 -3.10
C LEU A 43 25.77 9.89 -2.91
N SER A 44 25.94 9.40 -1.69
CA SER A 44 26.97 8.44 -1.35
C SER A 44 26.41 7.02 -1.35
N LYS A 45 27.10 6.07 -1.98
CA LYS A 45 26.77 4.62 -1.88
C LYS A 45 26.67 4.13 -0.42
N ASN A 46 27.24 4.84 0.52
CA ASN A 46 27.13 4.54 1.95
C ASN A 46 25.73 4.77 2.50
N ASN A 47 24.91 5.58 1.82
CA ASN A 47 23.52 5.91 2.19
C ASN A 47 22.50 5.23 1.28
N LEU A 48 22.84 4.12 0.66
CA LEU A 48 21.94 3.38 -0.23
C LEU A 48 20.74 2.83 0.56
N VAL A 49 19.53 3.10 0.07
CA VAL A 49 18.26 2.55 0.52
C VAL A 49 17.63 1.76 -0.63
N ILE A 50 17.29 0.51 -0.37
CA ILE A 50 16.67 -0.38 -1.37
C ILE A 50 15.19 -0.49 -1.07
N ILE A 51 14.34 -0.18 -2.06
CA ILE A 51 12.88 -0.27 -1.94
C ILE A 51 12.36 -1.36 -2.87
N ILE A 52 11.66 -2.35 -2.31
CA ILE A 52 11.09 -3.47 -3.04
C ILE A 52 9.57 -3.43 -2.95
N ALA A 53 8.94 -2.94 -3.99
CA ALA A 53 7.50 -2.92 -4.17
C ALA A 53 7.03 -4.08 -5.06
N GLY A 54 5.72 -4.31 -5.08
CA GLY A 54 5.11 -5.32 -5.97
C GLY A 54 3.72 -5.73 -5.51
N PRO A 55 2.93 -6.37 -6.36
CA PRO A 55 1.60 -6.83 -5.98
C PRO A 55 1.66 -7.92 -4.91
N THR A 56 0.55 -8.07 -4.17
CA THR A 56 0.43 -9.18 -3.21
C THR A 56 0.65 -10.53 -3.92
N GLY A 57 1.33 -11.46 -3.25
CA GLY A 57 1.59 -12.80 -3.81
C GLY A 57 2.74 -12.90 -4.82
N VAL A 58 3.49 -11.82 -5.11
CA VAL A 58 4.60 -11.84 -6.11
C VAL A 58 5.91 -12.38 -5.56
N GLY A 59 6.06 -12.54 -4.23
CA GLY A 59 7.29 -13.06 -3.60
C GLY A 59 8.25 -11.98 -3.07
N LYS A 60 7.73 -10.79 -2.72
CA LYS A 60 8.57 -9.67 -2.20
C LYS A 60 9.43 -10.07 -1.00
N SER A 61 8.85 -10.75 -0.01
CA SER A 61 9.55 -11.10 1.24
C SER A 61 10.72 -12.04 0.99
N ASP A 62 10.54 -13.07 0.17
CA ASP A 62 11.61 -14.03 -0.16
C ASP A 62 12.78 -13.32 -0.90
N VAL A 63 12.46 -12.43 -1.86
CA VAL A 63 13.48 -11.67 -2.59
C VAL A 63 14.20 -10.70 -1.65
N ALA A 64 13.47 -10.02 -0.77
CA ALA A 64 14.02 -9.08 0.18
C ALA A 64 14.97 -9.77 1.18
N ALA A 65 14.62 -10.97 1.67
CA ALA A 65 15.50 -11.75 2.54
C ALA A 65 16.84 -12.07 1.86
N LYS A 66 16.83 -12.45 0.58
CA LYS A 66 18.06 -12.67 -0.21
C LYS A 66 18.86 -11.38 -0.39
N ILE A 67 18.20 -10.24 -0.60
CA ILE A 67 18.86 -8.93 -0.70
C ILE A 67 19.48 -8.53 0.65
N CYS A 68 18.75 -8.71 1.77
CA CYS A 68 19.28 -8.45 3.10
C CYS A 68 20.53 -9.30 3.40
N ALA A 69 20.51 -10.58 3.04
CA ALA A 69 21.68 -11.45 3.21
C ALA A 69 22.89 -10.97 2.41
N LYS A 70 22.67 -10.50 1.15
CA LYS A 70 23.76 -9.99 0.29
C LYS A 70 24.32 -8.63 0.72
N HIS A 71 23.50 -7.78 1.32
CA HIS A 71 23.83 -6.39 1.62
C HIS A 71 23.98 -6.11 3.11
N GLN A 72 23.97 -7.11 3.98
CA GLN A 72 23.93 -6.96 5.43
C GLN A 72 22.79 -5.98 5.83
N GLY A 73 21.57 -6.30 5.40
CA GLY A 73 20.42 -5.43 5.56
C GLY A 73 19.39 -5.94 6.56
N MET A 74 18.45 -5.06 6.89
CA MET A 74 17.23 -5.41 7.61
C MET A 74 16.02 -4.92 6.83
N ILE A 75 14.90 -5.65 6.94
CA ILE A 75 13.64 -5.29 6.30
C ILE A 75 12.93 -4.22 7.13
N VAL A 76 12.50 -3.16 6.45
CA VAL A 76 11.55 -2.18 6.98
C VAL A 76 10.21 -2.41 6.29
N SER A 77 9.22 -2.93 7.04
CA SER A 77 7.92 -3.28 6.46
C SER A 77 7.11 -2.04 6.06
N ALA A 78 6.64 -2.02 4.82
CA ALA A 78 5.73 -1.00 4.28
C ALA A 78 4.32 -1.59 4.05
N ASP A 79 3.76 -2.18 5.11
CA ASP A 79 2.41 -2.75 5.12
C ASP A 79 1.59 -2.15 6.27
N SER A 80 0.45 -1.56 5.95
CA SER A 80 -0.37 -0.83 6.93
C SER A 80 -1.08 -1.71 7.96
N VAL A 81 -1.17 -3.02 7.71
CA VAL A 81 -1.81 -3.96 8.62
C VAL A 81 -0.79 -4.71 9.46
N GLN A 82 0.37 -5.02 8.90
CA GLN A 82 1.43 -5.74 9.63
C GLN A 82 2.00 -4.97 10.83
N ALA A 83 1.86 -3.64 10.84
CA ALA A 83 2.31 -2.81 11.96
C ALA A 83 1.56 -3.12 13.28
N TYR A 84 0.31 -3.54 13.21
CA TYR A 84 -0.53 -3.79 14.39
C TYR A 84 -0.24 -5.13 15.04
N ARG A 85 -0.18 -5.17 16.37
CA ARG A 85 -0.09 -6.40 17.16
C ARG A 85 -1.36 -7.23 17.03
N GLY A 86 -1.21 -8.55 17.17
CA GLY A 86 -2.33 -9.50 17.22
C GLY A 86 -2.83 -9.97 15.85
N VAL A 87 -2.84 -9.12 14.80
CA VAL A 87 -3.25 -9.51 13.44
C VAL A 87 -2.12 -10.28 12.75
N GLN A 88 -2.29 -11.56 12.50
CA GLN A 88 -1.22 -12.45 12.01
C GLN A 88 -1.51 -13.02 10.62
N ILE A 89 -2.60 -13.79 10.52
CA ILE A 89 -2.95 -14.53 9.30
C ILE A 89 -3.47 -13.58 8.22
N GLY A 90 -4.45 -12.73 8.57
CA GLY A 90 -5.04 -11.79 7.61
C GLY A 90 -4.06 -10.72 7.12
N ALA A 91 -3.08 -10.33 7.94
CA ALA A 91 -1.98 -9.46 7.55
C ALA A 91 -0.86 -10.20 6.82
N ASN A 92 -0.89 -11.53 6.79
CA ASN A 92 0.18 -12.40 6.29
C ASN A 92 1.56 -11.96 6.78
N LYS A 93 1.70 -11.80 8.07
CA LYS A 93 2.97 -11.43 8.69
C LYS A 93 4.01 -12.51 8.50
N PRO A 94 5.29 -12.15 8.47
CA PRO A 94 6.37 -13.11 8.54
C PRO A 94 6.30 -13.88 9.85
N THR A 95 6.56 -15.17 9.80
CA THR A 95 6.64 -16.05 10.95
C THR A 95 7.82 -15.67 11.86
N LEU A 96 7.83 -16.14 13.11
CA LEU A 96 8.96 -15.92 14.01
C LEU A 96 10.26 -16.50 13.45
N ALA A 97 10.21 -17.64 12.76
CA ALA A 97 11.37 -18.25 12.09
C ALA A 97 11.91 -17.35 10.97
N GLU A 98 11.03 -16.82 10.11
CA GLU A 98 11.43 -15.89 9.04
C GLU A 98 12.00 -14.58 9.59
N ARG A 99 11.47 -14.08 10.72
CA ARG A 99 12.01 -12.90 11.39
C ARG A 99 13.37 -13.16 12.06
N ALA A 100 13.59 -14.37 12.57
CA ALA A 100 14.88 -14.77 13.11
C ALA A 100 15.94 -14.90 12.01
N GLU A 101 15.53 -15.42 10.83
CA GLU A 101 16.42 -15.48 9.67
C GLU A 101 16.69 -14.10 9.07
N THR A 102 15.67 -13.27 8.91
CA THR A 102 15.79 -11.90 8.39
C THR A 102 14.99 -10.95 9.27
N PRO A 103 15.63 -10.06 10.05
CA PRO A 103 14.92 -9.13 10.93
C PRO A 103 13.98 -8.20 10.16
N HIS A 104 12.78 -8.03 10.69
CA HIS A 104 11.73 -7.17 10.15
C HIS A 104 11.38 -6.08 11.17
N LEU A 105 11.60 -4.83 10.79
CA LEU A 105 11.21 -3.64 11.55
C LEU A 105 9.82 -3.17 11.10
N LEU A 106 9.14 -2.43 11.95
CA LEU A 106 7.78 -1.89 11.74
C LEU A 106 6.71 -3.00 11.58
N VAL A 107 6.91 -4.11 12.27
CA VAL A 107 5.94 -5.20 12.40
C VAL A 107 5.64 -5.40 13.88
N ASP A 108 4.37 -5.55 14.27
CA ASP A 108 3.93 -5.73 15.68
C ASP A 108 4.33 -4.60 16.62
N MET A 109 4.32 -3.35 16.16
CA MET A 109 4.73 -2.20 16.96
C MET A 109 3.62 -1.26 17.38
N VAL A 110 2.40 -1.48 16.88
CA VAL A 110 1.23 -0.61 17.11
C VAL A 110 0.15 -1.42 17.81
N ASP A 111 -0.44 -0.90 18.87
CA ASP A 111 -1.54 -1.54 19.56
C ASP A 111 -2.86 -1.37 18.80
N ALA A 112 -3.81 -2.28 19.01
CA ALA A 112 -5.08 -2.29 18.27
C ALA A 112 -5.91 -1.00 18.43
N SER A 113 -5.77 -0.32 19.59
CA SER A 113 -6.44 0.93 19.90
C SER A 113 -5.79 2.17 19.28
N GLU A 114 -4.54 2.07 18.83
CA GLU A 114 -3.82 3.20 18.26
C GLU A 114 -4.21 3.43 16.78
N GLN A 115 -4.27 4.70 16.39
CA GLN A 115 -4.33 5.06 14.98
C GLN A 115 -2.91 5.19 14.42
N TYR A 116 -2.66 4.53 13.29
CA TYR A 116 -1.36 4.55 12.62
C TYR A 116 -1.53 4.83 11.13
N ASN A 117 -1.21 6.04 10.74
CA ASN A 117 -1.41 6.55 9.39
C ASN A 117 -0.10 6.58 8.58
N ALA A 118 -0.16 7.07 7.33
CA ALA A 118 1.00 7.11 6.45
C ALA A 118 2.11 8.08 6.93
N ALA A 119 1.76 9.14 7.67
CA ALA A 119 2.75 10.08 8.22
C ALA A 119 3.48 9.45 9.41
N ASP A 120 2.75 8.75 10.29
CA ASP A 120 3.34 8.01 11.42
C ASP A 120 4.30 6.93 10.90
N TRP A 121 3.86 6.12 9.95
CA TRP A 121 4.69 5.11 9.33
C TRP A 121 5.96 5.72 8.69
N ARG A 122 5.81 6.82 7.95
CA ARG A 122 6.94 7.48 7.29
C ARG A 122 7.95 7.99 8.31
N ARG A 123 7.51 8.64 9.38
CA ARG A 123 8.37 9.07 10.50
C ARG A 123 9.17 7.90 11.06
N ASP A 124 8.48 6.81 11.38
CA ASP A 124 9.11 5.63 11.98
C ASP A 124 10.06 4.93 10.99
N ALA A 125 9.72 4.89 9.69
CA ALA A 125 10.58 4.35 8.65
C ALA A 125 11.87 5.18 8.46
N LEU A 126 11.77 6.50 8.50
CA LEU A 126 12.94 7.39 8.46
C LEU A 126 13.84 7.17 9.68
N SER A 127 13.27 7.07 10.89
CA SER A 127 14.04 6.75 12.11
C SER A 127 14.74 5.39 12.00
N CYS A 128 14.07 4.35 11.47
CA CYS A 128 14.71 3.07 11.21
C CYS A 128 15.92 3.20 10.26
N MET A 129 15.79 3.96 9.19
CA MET A 129 16.88 4.14 8.22
C MET A 129 18.08 4.84 8.83
N GLU A 130 17.86 5.88 9.64
CA GLU A 130 18.93 6.60 10.33
C GLU A 130 19.67 5.69 11.30
N LEU A 131 18.94 4.96 12.13
CA LEU A 131 19.53 4.02 13.09
C LEU A 131 20.29 2.88 12.40
N LEU A 132 19.79 2.34 11.29
CA LEU A 132 20.47 1.30 10.53
C LEU A 132 21.76 1.81 9.89
N LEU A 133 21.79 3.06 9.47
CA LEU A 133 22.95 3.71 8.84
C LEU A 133 23.89 4.38 9.84
N ASN A 134 23.67 4.18 11.16
CA ASN A 134 24.43 4.84 12.24
C ASN A 134 24.49 6.36 12.07
N LYS A 135 23.38 6.95 11.70
CA LYS A 135 23.18 8.39 11.77
C LYS A 135 22.47 8.70 13.09
N ASN A 136 22.86 9.77 13.74
CA ASN A 136 22.06 10.27 14.85
C ASN A 136 20.67 10.57 14.32
N PRO A 137 19.58 10.04 14.94
CA PRO A 137 18.25 10.37 14.51
C PRO A 137 18.06 11.89 14.62
N VAL A 138 18.10 12.56 13.48
CA VAL A 138 17.73 13.96 13.44
C VAL A 138 16.21 13.97 13.60
N CYS A 139 15.70 14.85 14.47
CA CYS A 139 14.28 15.17 14.50
C CYS A 139 13.94 15.80 13.13
N ILE A 140 13.62 14.96 12.14
CA ILE A 140 13.53 15.31 10.72
C ILE A 140 12.34 16.24 10.46
N GLU A 141 11.39 16.31 11.38
CA GLU A 141 10.26 17.22 11.29
C GLU A 141 10.13 18.04 12.57
N GLN A 142 10.60 19.28 12.50
CA GLN A 142 10.31 20.39 13.42
C GLN A 142 10.06 20.00 14.89
N GLY A 143 11.11 19.64 15.61
CA GLY A 143 11.10 19.60 17.08
C GLY A 143 10.40 18.42 17.77
N ASN A 144 9.75 17.51 17.05
CA ASN A 144 9.10 16.35 17.63
C ASN A 144 9.96 15.09 17.50
N CYS A 145 10.54 14.64 18.62
CA CYS A 145 11.16 13.31 18.68
C CYS A 145 10.14 12.22 18.37
N ASN A 146 10.56 11.19 17.64
CA ASN A 146 9.71 10.03 17.37
C ASN A 146 9.32 9.35 18.68
N PRO A 147 8.03 9.26 19.06
CA PRO A 147 7.60 8.66 20.32
C PRO A 147 7.92 7.16 20.44
N LYS A 148 8.23 6.51 19.30
CA LYS A 148 8.60 5.09 19.24
C LYS A 148 10.12 4.88 19.09
N LEU A 149 10.93 5.92 19.24
CA LEU A 149 12.39 5.86 19.00
C LEU A 149 13.09 4.83 19.90
N ASP A 150 12.74 4.80 21.19
CA ASP A 150 13.32 3.87 22.14
C ASP A 150 13.00 2.40 21.77
N GLN A 151 11.76 2.15 21.36
CA GLN A 151 11.35 0.83 20.88
C GLN A 151 12.12 0.43 19.62
N LEU A 152 12.27 1.34 18.65
CA LEU A 152 13.01 1.09 17.43
C LEU A 152 14.50 0.84 17.68
N ASN A 153 15.11 1.60 18.60
CA ASN A 153 16.49 1.37 19.02
C ASN A 153 16.66 -0.03 19.61
N LYS A 154 15.76 -0.42 20.49
CA LYS A 154 15.76 -1.75 21.10
C LYS A 154 15.60 -2.85 20.06
N ASP A 155 14.59 -2.74 19.17
CA ASP A 155 14.31 -3.75 18.14
C ASP A 155 15.52 -3.92 17.21
N ILE A 156 16.21 -2.84 16.85
CA ILE A 156 17.41 -2.88 16.01
C ILE A 156 18.59 -3.48 16.78
N ALA A 157 18.78 -3.15 18.06
CA ALA A 157 19.85 -3.72 18.88
C ALA A 157 19.64 -5.23 19.07
N ASP A 158 18.41 -5.67 19.38
CA ASP A 158 18.06 -7.08 19.50
C ASP A 158 18.30 -7.83 18.17
N ALA A 159 17.92 -7.23 17.05
CA ALA A 159 18.13 -7.79 15.72
C ALA A 159 19.62 -7.87 15.35
N ARG A 160 20.43 -6.86 15.70
CA ARG A 160 21.90 -6.90 15.53
C ARG A 160 22.51 -8.05 16.34
N HIS A 161 22.13 -8.16 17.60
CA HIS A 161 22.59 -9.23 18.48
C HIS A 161 22.24 -10.61 17.91
N LEU A 162 21.00 -10.82 17.49
CA LEU A 162 20.51 -12.07 16.91
C LEU A 162 21.29 -12.49 15.65
N LYS A 163 21.71 -11.52 14.83
CA LYS A 163 22.44 -11.74 13.59
C LYS A 163 23.97 -11.73 13.77
N GLY A 164 24.47 -11.42 14.95
CA GLY A 164 25.91 -11.27 15.22
C GLY A 164 26.51 -10.08 14.45
N TYR A 165 25.74 -9.05 14.16
CA TYR A 165 26.24 -7.82 13.54
C TYR A 165 26.91 -6.94 14.59
N ASP A 166 28.00 -6.30 14.19
CA ASP A 166 28.67 -5.29 15.01
C ASP A 166 27.67 -4.14 15.33
N ALA A 167 27.73 -3.63 16.57
CA ALA A 167 26.88 -2.53 17.01
C ALA A 167 27.05 -1.28 16.15
N GLU A 168 28.28 -1.01 15.70
CA GLU A 168 28.62 0.14 14.87
C GLU A 168 28.55 -0.15 13.36
N ALA A 169 28.25 -1.39 12.94
CA ALA A 169 28.13 -1.71 11.52
C ALA A 169 26.97 -0.95 10.88
N ARG A 170 27.20 -0.34 9.73
CA ARG A 170 26.13 0.24 8.92
C ARG A 170 25.37 -0.87 8.22
N LEU A 171 24.08 -0.98 8.53
CA LEU A 171 23.20 -1.96 7.93
C LEU A 171 22.35 -1.33 6.83
N ARG A 172 22.07 -2.11 5.79
CA ARG A 172 21.31 -1.62 4.65
C ARG A 172 19.80 -1.60 4.94
N PRO A 173 19.12 -0.44 4.87
CA PRO A 173 17.65 -0.42 4.91
C PRO A 173 17.08 -1.03 3.63
N VAL A 174 16.24 -2.07 3.78
CA VAL A 174 15.51 -2.70 2.69
C VAL A 174 14.02 -2.52 2.97
N VAL A 175 13.40 -1.53 2.35
CA VAL A 175 11.97 -1.23 2.53
C VAL A 175 11.14 -2.13 1.65
N VAL A 176 10.21 -2.88 2.25
CA VAL A 176 9.45 -3.91 1.54
C VAL A 176 7.95 -3.76 1.77
N GLY A 177 7.18 -3.61 0.71
CA GLY A 177 5.73 -3.54 0.89
C GLY A 177 4.93 -3.37 -0.38
N GLY A 178 3.62 -3.25 -0.16
CA GLY A 178 2.65 -3.02 -1.23
C GLY A 178 1.71 -1.86 -0.95
N THR A 179 1.86 -1.17 0.19
CA THR A 179 1.06 0.00 0.56
C THR A 179 1.56 1.20 -0.23
N MET A 180 0.86 1.50 -1.31
CA MET A 180 1.27 2.48 -2.32
C MET A 180 1.54 3.86 -1.73
N MET A 181 0.67 4.34 -0.84
CA MET A 181 0.81 5.66 -0.21
C MET A 181 2.05 5.74 0.69
N TYR A 182 2.37 4.67 1.43
CA TYR A 182 3.56 4.61 2.27
C TYR A 182 4.82 4.82 1.45
N LEU A 183 4.98 4.01 0.39
CA LEU A 183 6.15 4.10 -0.48
C LEU A 183 6.21 5.42 -1.23
N GLN A 184 5.06 5.94 -1.69
CA GLN A 184 5.01 7.22 -2.36
C GLN A 184 5.46 8.38 -1.46
N TRP A 185 4.98 8.43 -0.21
CA TRP A 185 5.37 9.48 0.73
C TRP A 185 6.81 9.34 1.20
N LEU A 186 7.32 8.12 1.25
CA LEU A 186 8.72 7.91 1.58
C LEU A 186 9.65 8.39 0.46
N VAL A 187 9.42 7.94 -0.77
CA VAL A 187 10.27 8.22 -1.93
C VAL A 187 10.18 9.68 -2.35
N HIS A 188 8.98 10.18 -2.55
CA HIS A 188 8.73 11.50 -3.14
C HIS A 188 8.46 12.61 -2.12
N GLY A 189 8.35 12.27 -0.84
CA GLY A 189 7.87 13.19 0.19
C GLY A 189 6.35 13.20 0.32
N ARG A 190 5.88 13.77 1.41
CA ARG A 190 4.45 13.95 1.64
C ARG A 190 3.95 15.17 0.86
N PRO A 191 2.68 15.18 0.46
CA PRO A 191 2.08 16.39 -0.05
C PRO A 191 2.10 17.47 1.04
N ASP A 192 2.33 18.70 0.61
CA ASP A 192 2.35 19.86 1.50
C ASP A 192 0.92 20.19 1.94
N ALA A 193 0.46 19.46 2.92
CA ALA A 193 -0.83 19.68 3.56
C ALA A 193 -0.61 19.70 5.08
N THR A 194 -1.01 20.79 5.70
CA THR A 194 -0.99 20.94 7.15
C THR A 194 -1.70 19.78 7.84
N ARG A 195 -1.17 19.33 8.96
CA ARG A 195 -1.87 18.35 9.79
C ARG A 195 -3.14 19.01 10.33
N PRO A 196 -4.33 18.44 10.08
CA PRO A 196 -5.57 18.99 10.63
C PRO A 196 -5.53 19.07 12.14
N THR A 197 -6.06 20.15 12.70
CA THR A 197 -6.25 20.30 14.14
C THR A 197 -7.33 19.33 14.64
N GLU A 198 -7.30 18.98 15.92
CA GLU A 198 -8.33 18.10 16.50
C GLU A 198 -9.75 18.71 16.36
N GLN A 199 -9.85 20.04 16.50
CA GLN A 199 -11.10 20.76 16.31
C GLN A 199 -11.62 20.64 14.87
N ALA A 200 -10.73 20.78 13.88
CA ALA A 200 -11.09 20.63 12.46
C ALA A 200 -11.52 19.20 12.14
N ILE A 201 -10.87 18.18 12.73
CA ILE A 201 -11.23 16.77 12.56
C ILE A 201 -12.64 16.52 13.14
N GLN A 202 -12.90 17.00 14.35
CA GLN A 202 -14.20 16.83 14.98
C GLN A 202 -15.32 17.52 14.21
N LYS A 203 -15.13 18.79 13.83
CA LYS A 203 -16.09 19.56 13.02
C LYS A 203 -16.38 18.88 11.68
N ALA A 204 -15.36 18.40 10.98
CA ALA A 204 -15.54 17.68 9.72
C ALA A 204 -16.32 16.37 9.89
N GLN A 205 -16.12 15.68 11.01
CA GLN A 205 -16.87 14.46 11.31
C GLN A 205 -18.37 14.78 11.54
N GLU A 206 -18.66 15.79 12.36
CA GLU A 206 -20.03 16.24 12.64
C GLU A 206 -20.77 16.68 11.36
N ASP A 207 -20.09 17.45 10.51
CA ASP A 207 -20.67 17.90 9.25
C ASP A 207 -20.92 16.75 8.26
N ILE A 208 -20.00 15.79 8.16
CA ILE A 208 -20.20 14.59 7.33
C ILE A 208 -21.37 13.76 7.82
N GLU A 209 -21.51 13.55 9.13
CA GLU A 209 -22.64 12.81 9.71
C GLU A 209 -23.96 13.53 9.43
N ARG A 210 -23.98 14.85 9.53
CA ARG A 210 -25.14 15.67 9.18
C ARG A 210 -25.55 15.52 7.72
N PHE A 211 -24.58 15.57 6.78
CA PHE A 211 -24.85 15.39 5.35
C PHE A 211 -25.27 13.96 5.01
N GLN A 212 -24.68 12.95 5.65
CA GLN A 212 -25.06 11.54 5.47
C GLN A 212 -26.46 11.23 6.01
N GLY A 213 -26.89 11.95 7.05
CA GLY A 213 -28.25 11.83 7.62
C GLY A 213 -29.34 12.52 6.78
N GLN A 214 -28.98 13.29 5.75
CA GLN A 214 -29.95 13.86 4.81
C GLN A 214 -30.36 12.82 3.77
N GLU A 215 -31.61 12.89 3.31
CA GLU A 215 -32.12 12.01 2.27
C GLU A 215 -31.34 12.16 0.95
N ALA A 216 -31.75 11.66 -0.16
CA ALA A 216 -31.07 11.37 -1.43
C ALA A 216 -29.97 12.37 -1.93
N ASP A 217 -29.97 13.62 -1.51
CA ASP A 217 -29.10 14.73 -2.00
C ASP A 217 -27.96 15.13 -1.04
N GLY A 218 -27.76 14.40 0.05
CA GLY A 218 -26.73 14.76 1.07
C GLY A 218 -25.31 14.82 0.52
N TRP A 219 -24.96 14.00 -0.46
CA TRP A 219 -23.66 14.05 -1.11
C TRP A 219 -23.46 15.32 -1.93
N GLU A 220 -24.44 15.68 -2.74
CA GLU A 220 -24.45 16.84 -3.62
C GLU A 220 -24.35 18.14 -2.79
N LYS A 221 -25.10 18.22 -1.70
CA LYS A 221 -25.03 19.34 -0.73
C LYS A 221 -23.68 19.43 -0.03
N ALA A 222 -23.08 18.30 0.32
CA ALA A 222 -21.76 18.27 0.92
C ALA A 222 -20.67 18.75 -0.05
N ILE A 223 -20.75 18.36 -1.32
CA ILE A 223 -19.86 18.85 -2.38
C ILE A 223 -20.02 20.36 -2.57
N GLU A 224 -21.26 20.86 -2.70
CA GLU A 224 -21.56 22.27 -2.85
C GLU A 224 -21.02 23.10 -1.66
N TYR A 225 -21.25 22.60 -0.43
CA TYR A 225 -20.74 23.24 0.77
C TYR A 225 -19.20 23.35 0.77
N VAL A 226 -18.49 22.27 0.47
CA VAL A 226 -17.02 22.29 0.47
C VAL A 226 -16.49 23.18 -0.67
N SER A 227 -17.15 23.17 -1.84
CA SER A 227 -16.81 24.05 -2.96
C SER A 227 -16.95 25.52 -2.59
N SER A 228 -17.93 25.88 -1.76
CA SER A 228 -18.17 27.25 -1.32
C SER A 228 -17.11 27.78 -0.32
N LEU A 229 -16.34 26.91 0.32
CA LEU A 229 -15.33 27.31 1.30
C LEU A 229 -14.16 28.11 0.67
N ASN A 230 -13.66 27.64 -0.46
CA ASN A 230 -12.62 28.29 -1.26
C ASN A 230 -12.49 27.61 -2.62
N PRO A 231 -12.19 28.33 -3.73
CA PRO A 231 -12.03 27.74 -5.07
C PRO A 231 -11.07 26.56 -5.16
N ILE A 232 -10.01 26.54 -4.36
CA ILE A 232 -9.05 25.41 -4.35
C ILE A 232 -9.70 24.08 -3.90
N PHE A 233 -10.71 24.15 -3.05
CA PHE A 233 -11.44 22.95 -2.59
C PHE A 233 -12.49 22.52 -3.61
N GLU A 234 -13.06 23.45 -4.41
CA GLU A 234 -13.94 23.12 -5.52
C GLU A 234 -13.28 22.17 -6.51
N ASP A 235 -12.09 22.54 -7.02
CA ASP A 235 -11.32 21.70 -7.93
C ASP A 235 -11.04 20.31 -7.31
N ARG A 236 -10.76 20.28 -6.02
CA ARG A 236 -10.45 19.06 -5.30
C ARG A 236 -11.65 18.12 -5.18
N VAL A 237 -12.82 18.63 -4.80
CA VAL A 237 -14.01 17.77 -4.60
C VAL A 237 -14.61 17.32 -5.91
N GLN A 238 -14.50 18.11 -6.98
CA GLN A 238 -14.92 17.73 -8.32
C GLN A 238 -14.14 16.54 -8.90
N THR A 239 -12.91 16.32 -8.44
CA THR A 239 -12.11 15.14 -8.82
C THR A 239 -12.46 13.87 -8.07
N LEU A 240 -13.33 13.91 -7.06
CA LEU A 240 -13.75 12.75 -6.29
C LEU A 240 -14.69 11.87 -7.12
N SER A 241 -14.31 10.62 -7.33
CA SER A 241 -15.11 9.65 -8.06
C SER A 241 -16.03 8.87 -7.12
N GLY A 242 -17.32 8.85 -7.44
CA GLY A 242 -18.32 8.18 -6.61
C GLY A 242 -18.55 8.92 -5.28
N ARG A 243 -19.43 8.40 -4.44
CA ARG A 243 -19.69 8.98 -3.11
C ARG A 243 -18.57 8.60 -2.13
N ASP A 244 -17.36 9.12 -2.32
CA ASP A 244 -16.19 8.89 -1.46
C ASP A 244 -16.21 9.82 -0.24
N TRP A 245 -17.07 9.51 0.72
CA TRP A 245 -17.23 10.25 1.97
C TRP A 245 -15.94 10.38 2.79
N TYR A 246 -15.07 9.39 2.73
CA TYR A 246 -13.78 9.45 3.42
C TYR A 246 -12.88 10.56 2.86
N ARG A 247 -12.75 10.63 1.53
CA ARG A 247 -11.93 11.67 0.90
C ARG A 247 -12.55 13.05 1.05
N LEU A 248 -13.89 13.15 0.96
CA LEU A 248 -14.59 14.41 1.21
C LEU A 248 -14.34 14.90 2.63
N ARG A 249 -14.54 14.05 3.64
CA ARG A 249 -14.22 14.38 5.02
C ARG A 249 -12.78 14.86 5.17
N ARG A 250 -11.82 14.15 4.57
CA ARG A 250 -10.42 14.54 4.63
C ARG A 250 -10.15 15.91 4.01
N THR A 251 -10.85 16.26 2.94
CA THR A 251 -10.80 17.60 2.34
C THR A 251 -11.35 18.65 3.30
N MET A 252 -12.46 18.37 3.99
CA MET A 252 -13.05 19.26 5.00
C MET A 252 -12.11 19.47 6.20
N GLU A 253 -11.50 18.40 6.72
CA GLU A 253 -10.51 18.47 7.81
C GLU A 253 -9.36 19.44 7.48
N ILE A 254 -8.84 19.36 6.25
CA ILE A 254 -7.78 20.24 5.77
C ILE A 254 -8.31 21.67 5.60
N ALA A 255 -9.48 21.81 4.97
CA ALA A 255 -10.09 23.10 4.74
C ALA A 255 -10.30 23.88 6.03
N TYR A 256 -10.90 23.24 7.05
CA TYR A 256 -11.14 23.87 8.34
C TYR A 256 -9.83 24.26 9.04
N SER A 257 -8.83 23.37 9.02
CA SER A 257 -7.53 23.68 9.64
C SER A 257 -6.79 24.84 9.00
N VAL A 258 -6.90 25.00 7.68
CA VAL A 258 -6.20 26.06 6.96
C VAL A 258 -6.96 27.37 7.05
N LEU A 259 -8.28 27.35 6.93
CA LEU A 259 -9.10 28.54 7.02
C LEU A 259 -9.11 29.15 8.44
N ASP A 260 -8.98 28.32 9.48
CA ASP A 260 -8.88 28.80 10.86
C ASP A 260 -7.54 29.51 11.17
N GLN A 261 -6.49 29.28 10.36
CA GLN A 261 -5.16 29.88 10.58
C GLN A 261 -5.01 31.26 9.92
N ASP A 262 -5.96 31.67 9.08
CA ASP A 262 -5.97 32.96 8.36
C ASP A 262 -4.64 33.28 7.64
N ASP A 263 -3.94 32.25 7.15
CA ASP A 263 -2.67 32.35 6.44
C ASP A 263 -2.86 32.04 4.94
N PRO A 264 -2.84 33.06 4.07
CA PRO A 264 -3.00 32.88 2.63
C PRO A 264 -1.94 31.98 1.99
N THR A 265 -0.72 31.94 2.56
CA THR A 265 0.38 31.14 2.00
C THR A 265 0.14 29.64 2.14
N LEU A 266 -0.58 29.23 3.18
CA LEU A 266 -1.01 27.84 3.37
C LEU A 266 -2.01 27.41 2.31
N LEU A 267 -2.92 28.29 1.90
CA LEU A 267 -3.87 28.02 0.82
C LEU A 267 -3.19 27.88 -0.53
N GLU A 268 -2.22 28.74 -0.84
CA GLU A 268 -1.47 28.69 -2.09
C GLU A 268 -0.59 27.43 -2.21
N SER A 269 -0.04 26.95 -1.09
CA SER A 269 0.75 25.71 -1.05
C SER A 269 -0.09 24.44 -1.15
N LEU A 270 -1.38 24.54 -0.74
CA LEU A 270 -2.28 23.37 -0.82
C LEU A 270 -2.44 22.88 -2.25
N TYR A 271 -2.18 21.60 -2.44
CA TYR A 271 -2.35 20.94 -3.74
C TYR A 271 -1.48 21.49 -4.89
N SER A 272 -0.46 22.32 -4.60
CA SER A 272 0.52 22.81 -5.59
C SER A 272 1.21 21.66 -6.36
N GLY A 273 1.11 20.45 -5.85
CA GLY A 273 1.79 19.25 -6.38
C GLY A 273 3.24 19.16 -5.92
N GLU A 274 3.77 20.18 -5.25
CA GLU A 274 5.07 20.10 -4.60
C GLU A 274 5.03 19.13 -3.43
N ARG A 275 6.08 18.35 -3.30
CA ARG A 275 6.26 17.42 -2.21
C ARG A 275 7.53 17.74 -1.48
N GLN A 276 7.45 17.75 -0.16
CA GLN A 276 8.61 18.05 0.67
C GLN A 276 9.15 16.76 1.30
N GLY A 277 10.48 16.69 1.40
CA GLY A 277 11.14 15.67 2.18
C GLY A 277 11.14 14.27 1.54
N GLY A 278 11.34 14.16 0.24
CA GLY A 278 11.66 12.88 -0.40
C GLY A 278 13.02 12.35 0.06
N LEU A 279 13.23 11.04 0.03
CA LEU A 279 14.48 10.43 0.54
C LEU A 279 15.75 11.03 -0.08
N GLU A 280 15.73 11.37 -1.37
CA GLU A 280 16.88 11.96 -2.05
C GLU A 280 17.23 13.34 -1.51
N SER A 281 16.24 14.12 -1.06
CA SER A 281 16.48 15.43 -0.43
C SER A 281 17.21 15.32 0.92
N PHE A 282 17.17 14.14 1.55
CA PHE A 282 17.94 13.83 2.76
C PHE A 282 19.31 13.19 2.47
N GLY A 283 19.73 13.14 1.20
CA GLY A 283 21.03 12.61 0.79
C GLY A 283 21.09 11.07 0.76
N TYR A 284 19.95 10.39 0.63
CA TYR A 284 19.94 8.95 0.40
C TYR A 284 20.09 8.63 -1.10
N ASP A 285 20.88 7.59 -1.42
CA ASP A 285 20.87 6.95 -2.73
C ASP A 285 19.73 5.92 -2.76
N VAL A 286 18.63 6.27 -3.40
CA VAL A 286 17.42 5.45 -3.39
C VAL A 286 17.34 4.60 -4.64
N ARG A 287 17.16 3.28 -4.46
CA ARG A 287 16.96 2.32 -5.55
C ARG A 287 15.61 1.65 -5.40
N CYS A 288 14.67 2.01 -6.27
CA CYS A 288 13.28 1.57 -6.23
C CYS A 288 13.04 0.45 -7.25
N PHE A 289 12.55 -0.70 -6.78
CA PHE A 289 12.25 -1.86 -7.60
C PHE A 289 10.79 -2.25 -7.47
N PHE A 290 10.14 -2.51 -8.59
CA PHE A 290 8.80 -3.08 -8.61
C PHE A 290 8.85 -4.49 -9.17
N LEU A 291 8.61 -5.49 -8.32
CA LEU A 291 8.51 -6.87 -8.76
C LEU A 291 7.23 -7.06 -9.56
N CYS A 292 7.36 -7.34 -10.85
CA CYS A 292 6.22 -7.57 -11.72
C CYS A 292 6.15 -9.04 -12.17
N PRO A 293 4.98 -9.69 -12.07
CA PRO A 293 4.84 -11.06 -12.54
C PRO A 293 5.04 -11.12 -14.06
N SER A 294 5.89 -12.04 -14.53
CA SER A 294 6.11 -12.29 -15.96
C SER A 294 4.89 -12.96 -16.62
N ASP A 295 3.99 -13.54 -15.84
CA ASP A 295 2.74 -14.16 -16.27
C ASP A 295 1.62 -13.77 -15.29
N ARG A 296 0.73 -12.87 -15.71
CA ARG A 296 -0.35 -12.36 -14.87
C ARG A 296 -1.44 -13.38 -14.60
N MET A 297 -1.67 -14.33 -15.51
CA MET A 297 -2.65 -15.41 -15.30
C MET A 297 -2.18 -16.32 -14.18
N LYS A 298 -0.92 -16.77 -14.22
CA LYS A 298 -0.32 -17.57 -13.15
C LYS A 298 -0.25 -16.83 -11.82
N HIS A 299 0.10 -15.56 -11.85
CA HIS A 299 0.11 -14.75 -10.64
C HIS A 299 -1.28 -14.65 -10.01
N THR A 300 -2.32 -14.48 -10.82
CA THR A 300 -3.70 -14.43 -10.32
C THR A 300 -4.11 -15.77 -9.68
N ALA A 301 -3.70 -16.89 -10.26
CA ALA A 301 -3.87 -18.21 -9.65
C ALA A 301 -3.17 -18.34 -8.29
N VAL A 302 -1.96 -17.81 -8.16
CA VAL A 302 -1.23 -17.75 -6.88
C VAL A 302 -1.97 -16.89 -5.85
N VAL A 303 -2.55 -15.78 -6.27
CA VAL A 303 -3.36 -14.92 -5.40
C VAL A 303 -4.60 -15.64 -4.89
N ASP A 304 -5.32 -16.36 -5.76
CA ASP A 304 -6.51 -17.13 -5.38
C ASP A 304 -6.15 -18.27 -4.41
N GLN A 305 -5.13 -19.06 -4.73
CA GLN A 305 -4.65 -20.12 -3.86
C GLN A 305 -4.25 -19.60 -2.48
N ARG A 306 -3.58 -18.45 -2.42
CA ARG A 306 -3.18 -17.84 -1.16
C ARG A 306 -4.39 -17.41 -0.31
N CYS A 307 -5.48 -16.93 -0.91
CA CYS A 307 -6.70 -16.62 -0.16
C CYS A 307 -7.26 -17.88 0.53
N GLU A 308 -7.31 -18.99 -0.19
CA GLU A 308 -7.74 -20.28 0.38
C GLU A 308 -6.78 -20.76 1.49
N GLU A 309 -5.47 -20.60 1.30
CA GLU A 309 -4.47 -20.92 2.32
C GLU A 309 -4.62 -20.08 3.61
N MET A 310 -5.02 -18.82 3.50
CA MET A 310 -5.29 -17.98 4.67
C MET A 310 -6.52 -18.49 5.44
N ILE A 311 -7.56 -18.94 4.76
CA ILE A 311 -8.73 -19.55 5.40
C ILE A 311 -8.31 -20.85 6.12
N LEU A 312 -7.60 -21.74 5.43
CA LEU A 312 -7.10 -23.00 6.01
C LEU A 312 -6.15 -22.80 7.21
N ARG A 313 -5.46 -21.65 7.27
CA ARG A 313 -4.63 -21.26 8.41
C ARG A 313 -5.41 -20.66 9.57
N GLY A 314 -6.73 -20.50 9.46
CA GLY A 314 -7.60 -20.04 10.53
C GLY A 314 -7.92 -18.54 10.49
N LEU A 315 -8.02 -17.91 9.31
CA LEU A 315 -8.39 -16.49 9.21
C LEU A 315 -9.72 -16.16 9.89
N LEU A 316 -10.72 -17.04 9.79
CA LEU A 316 -12.03 -16.82 10.43
C LEU A 316 -11.92 -16.88 11.94
N GLN A 317 -11.17 -17.84 12.46
CA GLN A 317 -10.90 -17.98 13.88
C GLN A 317 -10.15 -16.76 14.44
N GLU A 318 -9.05 -16.35 13.77
CA GLU A 318 -8.30 -15.14 14.16
C GLU A 318 -9.20 -13.89 14.16
N THR A 319 -10.04 -13.72 13.15
CA THR A 319 -10.97 -12.59 13.06
C THR A 319 -11.96 -12.59 14.22
N THR A 320 -12.49 -13.76 14.58
CA THR A 320 -13.43 -13.95 15.69
C THR A 320 -12.76 -13.66 17.02
N ASP A 321 -11.59 -14.23 17.28
CA ASP A 321 -10.85 -14.05 18.52
C ASP A 321 -10.49 -12.58 18.77
N LEU A 322 -10.01 -11.90 17.73
CA LEU A 322 -9.70 -10.46 17.79
C LEU A 322 -10.95 -9.60 18.01
N LYS A 323 -12.08 -9.97 17.41
CA LYS A 323 -13.34 -9.24 17.56
C LYS A 323 -13.94 -9.43 18.97
N VAL A 324 -13.94 -10.64 19.47
CA VAL A 324 -14.44 -10.98 20.81
C VAL A 324 -13.59 -10.34 21.91
N SER A 325 -12.27 -10.33 21.75
CA SER A 325 -11.35 -9.70 22.71
C SER A 325 -11.23 -8.17 22.59
N ASN A 326 -11.94 -7.53 21.65
CA ASN A 326 -11.81 -6.11 21.29
C ASN A 326 -10.39 -5.68 20.87
N ASN A 327 -9.61 -6.61 20.37
CA ASN A 327 -8.24 -6.38 19.90
C ASN A 327 -8.13 -6.31 18.36
N LEU A 328 -9.24 -6.21 17.63
CA LEU A 328 -9.23 -6.04 16.20
C LEU A 328 -9.05 -4.55 15.85
N PRO A 329 -7.90 -4.16 15.27
CA PRO A 329 -7.64 -2.77 14.92
C PRO A 329 -8.64 -2.25 13.87
N ASP A 330 -9.01 -0.97 13.97
CA ASP A 330 -9.93 -0.32 13.02
C ASP A 330 -9.42 -0.39 11.58
N MET A 331 -8.11 -0.27 11.40
CA MET A 331 -7.47 -0.44 10.10
C MET A 331 -7.64 -1.87 9.55
N ALA A 332 -7.56 -2.89 10.42
CA ALA A 332 -7.74 -4.28 10.02
C ALA A 332 -9.19 -4.57 9.61
N THR A 333 -10.21 -3.96 10.25
CA THR A 333 -11.61 -4.14 9.84
C THR A 333 -11.88 -3.76 8.39
N LYS A 334 -11.08 -2.84 7.85
CA LYS A 334 -11.15 -2.35 6.45
C LYS A 334 -10.22 -3.12 5.51
N ALA A 335 -9.29 -3.90 6.06
CA ALA A 335 -8.32 -4.67 5.28
C ALA A 335 -8.97 -5.87 4.60
N ILE A 336 -8.46 -6.19 3.41
CA ILE A 336 -8.90 -7.37 2.65
C ILE A 336 -8.56 -8.63 3.45
N GLY A 337 -9.49 -9.53 3.53
CA GLY A 337 -9.46 -10.72 4.37
C GLY A 337 -10.31 -10.52 5.62
N TYR A 338 -9.90 -9.67 6.54
CA TYR A 338 -10.67 -9.38 7.76
C TYR A 338 -12.05 -8.77 7.45
N ARG A 339 -12.11 -7.82 6.51
CA ARG A 339 -13.38 -7.21 6.12
C ARG A 339 -14.36 -8.24 5.61
N GLN A 340 -13.96 -9.07 4.66
CA GLN A 340 -14.82 -10.11 4.10
C GLN A 340 -15.20 -11.16 5.16
N ALA A 341 -14.26 -11.52 6.04
CA ALA A 341 -14.55 -12.44 7.14
C ALA A 341 -15.62 -11.86 8.09
N LEU A 342 -15.50 -10.59 8.47
CA LEU A 342 -16.50 -9.92 9.30
C LEU A 342 -17.87 -9.83 8.62
N GLU A 343 -17.90 -9.40 7.34
CA GLU A 343 -19.13 -9.31 6.54
C GLU A 343 -19.83 -10.67 6.45
N TYR A 344 -19.06 -11.75 6.26
CA TYR A 344 -19.59 -13.11 6.23
C TYR A 344 -20.09 -13.59 7.60
N LEU A 345 -19.28 -13.43 8.65
CA LEU A 345 -19.58 -13.95 10.00
C LEU A 345 -20.70 -13.17 10.71
N GLN A 346 -20.92 -11.90 10.38
CA GLN A 346 -21.89 -11.02 11.04
C GLN A 346 -23.13 -10.73 10.17
N ARG A 347 -23.33 -11.46 9.07
CA ARG A 347 -24.50 -11.26 8.22
C ARG A 347 -25.81 -11.55 8.97
N SER A 348 -26.86 -10.77 8.72
CA SER A 348 -28.14 -10.86 9.42
C SER A 348 -28.94 -12.16 9.12
N ASP A 349 -28.70 -12.75 7.97
CA ASP A 349 -29.32 -13.99 7.48
C ASP A 349 -28.46 -15.25 7.74
N ALA A 350 -27.44 -15.12 8.62
CA ALA A 350 -26.51 -16.20 8.91
C ALA A 350 -27.22 -17.48 9.36
N LYS A 351 -27.00 -18.55 8.60
CA LYS A 351 -27.43 -19.91 8.93
C LYS A 351 -26.19 -20.80 8.99
N THR A 352 -26.17 -21.69 9.96
CA THR A 352 -25.14 -22.74 10.03
C THR A 352 -25.29 -23.72 8.86
N GLY A 353 -24.17 -24.24 8.35
CA GLY A 353 -24.16 -25.16 7.23
C GLY A 353 -24.48 -24.51 5.87
N ASP A 354 -24.46 -23.19 5.76
CA ASP A 354 -24.75 -22.49 4.50
C ASP A 354 -23.53 -22.50 3.56
N ALA A 355 -23.36 -23.62 2.86
CA ALA A 355 -22.26 -23.84 1.92
C ALA A 355 -22.24 -22.82 0.75
N ASP A 356 -23.40 -22.32 0.32
CA ASP A 356 -23.49 -21.31 -0.75
C ASP A 356 -22.98 -19.95 -0.28
N ALA A 357 -23.35 -19.52 0.91
CA ALA A 357 -22.86 -18.30 1.49
C ALA A 357 -21.35 -18.36 1.81
N PHE A 358 -20.85 -19.52 2.26
CA PHE A 358 -19.43 -19.73 2.46
C PHE A 358 -18.65 -19.67 1.13
N ASP A 359 -19.14 -20.32 0.08
CA ASP A 359 -18.51 -20.21 -1.24
C ASP A 359 -18.55 -18.79 -1.79
N ALA A 360 -19.65 -18.06 -1.59
CA ALA A 360 -19.76 -16.64 -1.95
C ALA A 360 -18.73 -15.77 -1.22
N PHE A 361 -18.52 -15.99 0.08
CA PHE A 361 -17.47 -15.32 0.87
C PHE A 361 -16.07 -15.60 0.29
N LEU A 362 -15.73 -16.86 0.00
CA LEU A 362 -14.44 -17.19 -0.61
C LEU A 362 -14.25 -16.51 -1.96
N ASN A 363 -15.31 -16.40 -2.77
CA ASN A 363 -15.31 -15.71 -4.06
C ASN A 363 -15.06 -14.19 -3.90
N ASP A 364 -15.72 -13.57 -2.93
CA ASP A 364 -15.55 -12.13 -2.67
C ASP A 364 -14.16 -11.82 -2.15
N PHE A 365 -13.63 -12.60 -1.22
CA PHE A 365 -12.28 -12.45 -0.71
C PHE A 365 -11.22 -12.55 -1.83
N SER A 366 -11.29 -13.60 -2.66
CA SER A 366 -10.38 -13.77 -3.80
C SER A 366 -10.51 -12.62 -4.81
N THR A 367 -11.75 -12.17 -5.09
CA THR A 367 -12.01 -11.07 -6.02
C THR A 367 -11.46 -9.74 -5.51
N ALA A 368 -11.65 -9.44 -4.22
CA ALA A 368 -11.10 -8.24 -3.58
C ALA A 368 -9.57 -8.23 -3.66
N THR A 369 -8.93 -9.38 -3.38
CA THR A 369 -7.47 -9.52 -3.41
C THR A 369 -6.92 -9.36 -4.84
N ARG A 370 -7.57 -9.96 -5.86
CA ARG A 370 -7.22 -9.75 -7.27
C ARG A 370 -7.34 -8.29 -7.70
N ARG A 371 -8.41 -7.62 -7.28
CA ARG A 371 -8.62 -6.18 -7.56
C ARG A 371 -7.52 -5.33 -6.92
N TYR A 372 -7.11 -5.66 -5.71
CA TYR A 372 -6.02 -4.98 -5.02
C TYR A 372 -4.69 -5.18 -5.73
N ALA A 373 -4.32 -6.40 -6.08
CA ALA A 373 -3.12 -6.68 -6.87
C ALA A 373 -3.10 -5.91 -8.20
N LYS A 374 -4.25 -5.82 -8.89
CA LYS A 374 -4.39 -5.01 -10.11
C LYS A 374 -4.17 -3.52 -9.83
N LYS A 375 -4.73 -2.97 -8.74
CA LYS A 375 -4.53 -1.57 -8.35
C LYS A 375 -3.07 -1.27 -8.06
N GLN A 376 -2.36 -2.15 -7.34
CA GLN A 376 -0.92 -2.00 -7.09
C GLN A 376 -0.13 -1.91 -8.41
N MET A 377 -0.35 -2.83 -9.35
CA MET A 377 0.32 -2.81 -10.64
C MET A 377 0.01 -1.54 -11.47
N GLN A 378 -1.24 -1.07 -11.42
CA GLN A 378 -1.65 0.15 -12.12
C GLN A 378 -1.01 1.41 -11.53
N TRP A 379 -0.88 1.45 -10.19
CA TRP A 379 -0.29 2.56 -9.48
C TRP A 379 1.20 2.71 -9.81
N PHE A 380 1.98 1.66 -9.54
CA PHE A 380 3.43 1.70 -9.75
C PHE A 380 3.83 1.85 -11.22
N ARG A 381 2.99 1.42 -12.16
CA ARG A 381 3.25 1.66 -13.59
C ARG A 381 3.29 3.14 -13.96
N LYS A 382 2.59 4.00 -13.22
CA LYS A 382 2.59 5.44 -13.45
C LYS A 382 3.81 6.15 -12.85
N ASP A 383 4.52 5.49 -11.94
CA ASP A 383 5.68 6.03 -11.25
C ASP A 383 6.96 5.62 -11.99
N GLY A 384 7.64 6.62 -12.58
CA GLY A 384 8.88 6.41 -13.34
C GLY A 384 10.08 6.03 -12.49
N THR A 385 10.03 6.27 -11.18
CA THR A 385 11.14 6.02 -10.24
C THR A 385 11.42 4.54 -10.01
N PHE A 386 10.42 3.67 -10.24
CA PHE A 386 10.53 2.25 -9.99
C PHE A 386 11.03 1.48 -11.22
N ALA A 387 12.17 0.80 -11.07
CA ALA A 387 12.65 -0.21 -12.01
C ALA A 387 11.75 -1.46 -11.94
N PHE A 388 11.19 -1.87 -13.08
CA PHE A 388 10.38 -3.09 -13.15
C PHE A 388 11.25 -4.32 -13.28
N VAL A 389 11.17 -5.23 -12.30
CA VAL A 389 11.94 -6.47 -12.25
C VAL A 389 11.00 -7.65 -12.49
N PRO A 390 11.14 -8.40 -13.62
CA PRO A 390 10.26 -9.51 -13.93
C PRO A 390 10.51 -10.72 -13.02
N VAL A 391 9.43 -11.23 -12.41
CA VAL A 391 9.46 -12.48 -11.62
C VAL A 391 8.99 -13.63 -12.49
N LEU A 392 9.88 -14.58 -12.76
CA LEU A 392 9.65 -15.70 -13.69
C LEU A 392 8.82 -16.83 -13.03
N LEU A 393 7.51 -16.75 -13.09
CA LEU A 393 6.58 -17.71 -12.46
C LEU A 393 6.57 -19.12 -13.07
N LYS A 394 7.38 -19.38 -14.09
CA LYS A 394 7.54 -20.72 -14.70
C LYS A 394 8.65 -21.54 -14.03
N SER A 395 9.56 -20.88 -13.32
CA SER A 395 10.69 -21.50 -12.63
C SER A 395 10.32 -22.00 -11.23
N SER A 396 11.16 -22.79 -10.60
CA SER A 396 11.01 -23.14 -9.19
C SER A 396 10.98 -21.89 -8.30
N LYS A 397 10.46 -22.02 -7.06
CA LYS A 397 10.44 -20.88 -6.13
C LYS A 397 11.86 -20.38 -5.87
N ALA A 398 12.82 -21.26 -5.66
CA ALA A 398 14.22 -20.92 -5.39
C ALA A 398 14.85 -20.17 -6.58
N ASP A 399 14.77 -20.74 -7.79
CA ASP A 399 15.39 -20.14 -8.98
C ASP A 399 14.86 -18.75 -9.29
N ARG A 400 13.53 -18.55 -9.19
CA ARG A 400 12.93 -17.24 -9.46
C ARG A 400 13.32 -16.20 -8.42
N VAL A 401 13.43 -16.58 -7.15
CA VAL A 401 13.88 -15.70 -6.07
C VAL A 401 15.34 -15.30 -6.28
N ASP A 402 16.20 -16.27 -6.56
CA ASP A 402 17.63 -16.04 -6.79
C ASP A 402 17.87 -15.18 -8.04
N ALA A 403 17.21 -15.47 -9.14
CA ALA A 403 17.30 -14.68 -10.37
C ALA A 403 16.84 -13.22 -10.15
N THR A 404 15.68 -13.04 -9.47
CA THR A 404 15.14 -11.71 -9.18
C THR A 404 16.04 -10.94 -8.23
N ALA A 405 16.55 -11.57 -7.16
CA ALA A 405 17.48 -10.96 -6.22
C ALA A 405 18.82 -10.60 -6.90
N LYS A 406 19.29 -11.44 -7.83
CA LYS A 406 20.50 -11.13 -8.62
C LYS A 406 20.29 -9.87 -9.46
N MET A 407 19.19 -9.76 -10.19
CA MET A 407 18.91 -8.55 -11.00
C MET A 407 18.88 -7.28 -10.13
N ILE A 408 18.22 -7.31 -8.97
CA ILE A 408 18.19 -6.18 -8.04
C ILE A 408 19.61 -5.86 -7.55
N HIS A 409 20.37 -6.87 -7.14
CA HIS A 409 21.73 -6.70 -6.68
C HIS A 409 22.60 -6.04 -7.76
N ASP A 410 22.57 -6.56 -8.99
CA ASP A 410 23.34 -6.03 -10.12
C ASP A 410 22.98 -4.55 -10.37
N MET A 411 21.71 -4.20 -10.35
CA MET A 411 21.26 -2.80 -10.50
C MET A 411 21.67 -1.91 -9.31
N CYS A 412 21.81 -2.44 -8.11
CA CYS A 412 22.34 -1.70 -6.96
C CYS A 412 23.84 -1.40 -7.08
N GLN A 413 24.58 -2.15 -7.92
CA GLN A 413 26.01 -1.91 -8.19
C GLN A 413 26.25 -0.81 -9.22
N LEU A 414 25.26 -0.48 -10.03
CA LEU A 414 25.34 0.58 -11.05
C LEU A 414 25.69 1.92 -10.42
N SER A 415 26.34 2.80 -11.19
CA SER A 415 26.40 4.21 -10.83
C SER A 415 25.00 4.80 -10.75
N ARG A 416 24.83 5.96 -10.11
CA ARG A 416 23.52 6.64 -10.08
C ARG A 416 23.02 6.94 -11.49
N GLN A 417 23.90 7.44 -12.36
CA GLN A 417 23.58 7.77 -13.73
C GLN A 417 23.14 6.53 -14.52
N ASP A 418 23.91 5.42 -14.47
CA ASP A 418 23.56 4.18 -15.18
C ASP A 418 22.23 3.59 -14.67
N TYR A 419 21.96 3.74 -13.38
CA TYR A 419 20.67 3.31 -12.81
C TYR A 419 19.52 4.16 -13.36
N GLU A 420 19.67 5.48 -13.43
CA GLU A 420 18.65 6.38 -13.98
C GLU A 420 18.42 6.12 -15.47
N GLU A 421 19.47 5.86 -16.23
CA GLU A 421 19.37 5.46 -17.65
C GLU A 421 18.58 4.15 -17.80
N ALA A 422 18.78 3.18 -16.90
CA ALA A 422 18.01 1.92 -16.92
C ALA A 422 16.50 2.10 -16.63
N LEU A 423 16.05 3.26 -16.14
CA LEU A 423 14.64 3.61 -15.96
C LEU A 423 14.00 4.24 -17.20
N LEU A 424 14.79 4.75 -18.13
CA LEU A 424 14.32 5.44 -19.33
C LEU A 424 13.66 4.47 -20.33
N PRO A 425 12.81 4.99 -21.22
CA PRO A 425 12.25 4.19 -22.33
C PRO A 425 13.30 3.61 -23.28
N GLU A 426 14.35 4.36 -23.52
CA GLU A 426 15.48 4.02 -24.38
C GLU A 426 16.76 4.52 -23.73
N ASP A 427 17.84 3.74 -23.83
CA ASP A 427 19.18 4.16 -23.40
C ASP A 427 19.82 5.10 -24.45
N ALA A 428 21.02 5.61 -24.18
CA ALA A 428 21.74 6.52 -25.07
C ALA A 428 22.09 5.90 -26.44
N ALA A 429 22.07 4.56 -26.54
CA ALA A 429 22.30 3.81 -27.77
C ALA A 429 21.01 3.42 -28.52
N GLY A 430 19.82 3.83 -28.00
CA GLY A 430 18.52 3.52 -28.59
C GLY A 430 18.00 2.12 -28.23
N ASN A 431 18.62 1.43 -27.25
CA ASN A 431 18.12 0.15 -26.78
C ASN A 431 17.06 0.34 -25.68
N VAL A 432 16.05 -0.54 -25.67
CA VAL A 432 15.03 -0.53 -24.63
C VAL A 432 15.54 -1.32 -23.41
N PRO A 433 15.74 -0.68 -22.24
CA PRO A 433 16.21 -1.37 -21.04
C PRO A 433 15.26 -2.47 -20.58
N VAL A 434 15.81 -3.52 -19.95
CA VAL A 434 15.05 -4.70 -19.45
C VAL A 434 13.92 -4.28 -18.52
N SER A 435 14.16 -3.29 -17.67
CA SER A 435 13.15 -2.72 -16.77
C SER A 435 11.95 -2.15 -17.52
N TYR A 436 12.21 -1.38 -18.57
CA TYR A 436 11.14 -0.79 -19.36
C TYR A 436 10.40 -1.84 -20.23
N GLN A 437 11.13 -2.81 -20.79
CA GLN A 437 10.52 -3.97 -21.46
C GLN A 437 9.57 -4.72 -20.51
N ALA A 438 9.97 -4.98 -19.26
CA ALA A 438 9.13 -5.64 -18.27
C ALA A 438 7.87 -4.82 -17.93
N ARG A 439 7.98 -3.49 -17.87
CA ARG A 439 6.86 -2.56 -17.67
C ARG A 439 5.84 -2.67 -18.81
N LEU A 440 6.29 -2.66 -20.06
CA LEU A 440 5.45 -2.80 -21.26
C LEU A 440 4.78 -4.17 -21.30
N ALA A 441 5.55 -5.24 -21.11
CA ALA A 441 5.04 -6.61 -21.11
C ALA A 441 3.96 -6.83 -20.04
N ASN A 442 4.14 -6.29 -18.85
CA ASN A 442 3.13 -6.37 -17.78
C ASN A 442 1.82 -5.64 -18.16
N ASN A 443 1.91 -4.54 -18.92
CA ASN A 443 0.75 -3.83 -19.41
C ASN A 443 -0.03 -4.64 -20.45
N GLU A 444 0.67 -5.23 -21.44
CA GLU A 444 0.07 -6.06 -22.47
C GLU A 444 -0.63 -7.30 -21.89
N GLN A 445 -0.03 -7.95 -20.93
CA GLN A 445 -0.66 -9.07 -20.23
C GLN A 445 -1.94 -8.67 -19.47
N GLY A 446 -2.06 -7.40 -19.07
CA GLY A 446 -3.27 -6.85 -18.47
C GLY A 446 -4.50 -7.01 -19.36
N LYS A 447 -4.34 -6.95 -20.67
CA LYS A 447 -5.42 -7.14 -21.65
C LYS A 447 -5.93 -8.59 -21.67
N LYS A 448 -5.03 -9.56 -21.46
CA LYS A 448 -5.34 -11.00 -21.45
C LYS A 448 -6.12 -11.43 -20.20
N MET A 449 -6.13 -10.61 -19.12
CA MET A 449 -6.82 -10.94 -17.87
C MET A 449 -8.34 -11.09 -18.02
N LYS A 450 -8.94 -10.61 -19.11
CA LYS A 450 -10.36 -10.85 -19.42
C LYS A 450 -10.67 -12.34 -19.64
N LEU A 451 -9.65 -13.14 -19.98
CA LEU A 451 -9.76 -14.57 -20.22
C LEU A 451 -9.51 -15.42 -18.95
N TYR A 452 -9.19 -14.78 -17.83
CA TYR A 452 -8.95 -15.52 -16.59
C TYR A 452 -10.24 -16.15 -16.10
N GLN A 453 -10.21 -17.47 -15.93
CA GLN A 453 -11.27 -18.23 -15.31
C GLN A 453 -10.87 -18.56 -13.87
N PHE A 454 -11.67 -18.11 -12.94
CA PHE A 454 -11.50 -18.44 -11.53
C PHE A 454 -11.79 -19.93 -11.29
N LYS A 455 -11.00 -20.53 -10.42
CA LYS A 455 -11.22 -21.89 -9.92
C LYS A 455 -10.76 -22.01 -8.49
N ARG A 456 -11.31 -22.99 -7.77
CA ARG A 456 -10.82 -23.42 -6.45
C ARG A 456 -9.57 -24.27 -6.62
N TYR A 457 -8.69 -24.24 -5.64
CA TYR A 457 -7.44 -24.99 -5.60
C TYR A 457 -7.39 -25.98 -4.44
N LYS A 458 -7.95 -25.61 -3.28
CA LYS A 458 -7.91 -26.36 -2.02
C LYS A 458 -9.28 -26.47 -1.35
N LEU A 459 -10.15 -25.46 -1.52
CA LEU A 459 -11.47 -25.36 -0.92
C LEU A 459 -12.56 -25.53 -1.99
N GLU A 460 -12.53 -26.67 -2.68
CA GLU A 460 -13.58 -27.00 -3.64
C GLU A 460 -14.84 -27.42 -2.88
N LYS A 461 -16.00 -26.86 -3.27
CA LYS A 461 -17.28 -27.12 -2.62
C LYS A 461 -17.57 -28.63 -2.56
N GLY A 462 -17.86 -29.15 -1.36
CA GLY A 462 -18.06 -30.56 -1.09
C GLY A 462 -16.77 -31.37 -0.85
N SER A 463 -15.59 -30.73 -0.85
CA SER A 463 -14.37 -31.36 -0.38
C SER A 463 -14.33 -31.42 1.15
N LYS A 464 -13.53 -32.36 1.71
CA LYS A 464 -13.37 -32.47 3.16
C LYS A 464 -12.83 -31.20 3.79
N GLU A 465 -11.91 -30.55 3.13
CA GLU A 465 -11.32 -29.28 3.55
C GLU A 465 -12.38 -28.17 3.57
N PHE A 466 -13.24 -28.11 2.56
CA PHE A 466 -14.34 -27.15 2.49
C PHE A 466 -15.33 -27.35 3.64
N GLU A 467 -15.79 -28.59 3.85
CA GLU A 467 -16.76 -28.92 4.91
C GLU A 467 -16.16 -28.62 6.30
N SER A 468 -14.91 -28.97 6.54
CA SER A 468 -14.21 -28.64 7.80
C SER A 468 -14.11 -27.14 8.04
N MET A 469 -13.85 -26.35 7.00
CA MET A 469 -13.80 -24.89 7.15
C MET A 469 -15.19 -24.27 7.33
N LEU A 470 -16.22 -24.88 6.75
CA LEU A 470 -17.61 -24.47 6.96
C LEU A 470 -18.04 -24.72 8.42
N GLU A 471 -17.72 -25.86 8.99
CA GLU A 471 -17.96 -26.16 10.41
C GLU A 471 -17.27 -25.17 11.33
N GLN A 472 -15.99 -24.85 11.07
CA GLN A 472 -15.26 -23.81 11.82
C GLN A 472 -15.89 -22.41 11.68
N ALA A 473 -16.39 -22.08 10.49
CA ALA A 473 -17.09 -20.81 10.27
C ALA A 473 -18.39 -20.74 11.09
N ASP A 474 -19.13 -21.82 11.18
CA ASP A 474 -20.34 -21.91 11.99
C ASP A 474 -20.05 -21.72 13.48
N GLU A 475 -19.00 -22.35 14.02
CA GLU A 475 -18.52 -22.12 15.38
C GLU A 475 -18.16 -20.64 15.62
N CYS A 476 -17.48 -20.01 14.67
CA CYS A 476 -17.13 -18.58 14.73
C CYS A 476 -18.39 -17.69 14.77
N MET A 477 -19.41 -18.00 13.96
CA MET A 477 -20.68 -17.27 13.96
C MET A 477 -21.41 -17.36 15.31
N VAL A 478 -21.48 -18.55 15.87
CA VAL A 478 -22.11 -18.78 17.19
C VAL A 478 -21.40 -17.95 18.26
N ARG A 479 -20.09 -18.01 18.33
CA ARG A 479 -19.29 -17.24 19.30
C ARG A 479 -19.46 -15.72 19.17
N LEU A 480 -19.52 -15.19 17.95
CA LEU A 480 -19.75 -13.77 17.73
C LEU A 480 -21.16 -13.34 18.15
N LYS A 481 -22.16 -14.18 17.88
CA LYS A 481 -23.54 -13.91 18.28
C LYS A 481 -23.68 -13.90 19.82
N GLU A 482 -23.16 -14.89 20.51
CA GLU A 482 -23.13 -14.94 21.97
C GLU A 482 -22.44 -13.71 22.58
N HIS A 483 -21.30 -13.28 22.00
CA HIS A 483 -20.61 -12.09 22.43
C HIS A 483 -21.44 -10.81 22.24
N GLN A 484 -22.17 -10.68 21.13
CA GLN A 484 -23.06 -9.55 20.89
C GLN A 484 -24.24 -9.53 21.88
N GLU A 485 -24.85 -10.68 22.13
CA GLU A 485 -25.94 -10.83 23.10
C GLU A 485 -25.49 -10.45 24.52
N GLN A 486 -24.29 -10.86 24.93
CA GLN A 486 -23.70 -10.48 26.23
C GLN A 486 -23.44 -8.98 26.35
N LYS A 487 -23.04 -8.31 25.26
CA LYS A 487 -22.84 -6.85 25.26
C LYS A 487 -24.13 -6.06 25.34
N THR A 488 -25.21 -6.57 24.75
CA THR A 488 -26.52 -5.91 24.72
C THR A 488 -27.38 -6.26 25.94
N ALA A 489 -27.00 -7.26 26.74
CA ALA A 489 -27.72 -7.63 27.98
C ALA A 489 -27.67 -6.50 29.00
N PRO A 490 -28.78 -6.24 29.73
CA PRO A 490 -28.82 -5.29 30.85
C PRO A 490 -27.73 -5.60 31.90
N ALA A 491 -27.15 -4.56 32.48
CA ALA A 491 -26.00 -4.67 33.42
C ALA A 491 -26.20 -5.67 34.56
N GLU A 492 -27.42 -5.92 34.99
CA GLU A 492 -27.82 -6.87 36.04
C GLU A 492 -27.64 -8.35 35.64
N LYS A 493 -27.53 -8.66 34.36
CA LYS A 493 -27.38 -10.05 33.83
C LYS A 493 -25.98 -10.38 33.31
N ARG A 494 -25.02 -9.45 33.43
CA ARG A 494 -23.65 -9.73 32.97
C ARG A 494 -22.92 -10.63 33.95
N PRO A 495 -22.35 -11.77 33.53
CA PRO A 495 -21.52 -12.58 34.41
C PRO A 495 -20.34 -11.74 34.89
N ARG A 496 -20.08 -11.76 36.22
CA ARG A 496 -18.87 -11.15 36.80
C ARG A 496 -17.68 -11.92 36.22
N LEU A 497 -16.88 -11.27 35.41
CA LEU A 497 -15.56 -11.80 35.04
C LEU A 497 -14.72 -11.88 36.32
N LEU A 498 -14.39 -13.10 36.72
CA LEU A 498 -13.41 -13.43 37.75
C LEU A 498 -12.00 -13.23 37.23
#